data_5b7bfd818ff2eb4213267a82b9cdbe3f
#
_entry.id   5b7bfd818ff2eb4213267a82b9cdbe3f
#
_cell.length_a   1.000
_cell.length_b   1.000
_cell.length_c   1.000
_cell.angle_alpha   90.00
_cell.angle_beta   90.00
_cell.angle_gamma   90.00
#
_symmetry.space_group_name_H-M   'P 1'
#
loop_
_entity.id
_entity.type
_entity.pdbx_description
1 polymer ?
#
loop_
_entity_poly.entity_id
_entity_poly.type
_entity_poly.pdbx_seq_one_letter_code
_entity_poly.pdbx_strand_id
1 'polypeptide(L)'
;MAKKKNRKKELRRKQKQEDNKIVDFASFAEKADYPLALSEPELDEESVNRLFKEFEQTGNPETLAQLASILEFGDSEMDEADELFYQAMEEDEEIQLRLLTNLLAEYPDHFEARFQSLILRSTDFSADYFKELQDFYQVALAKWKKADYESWYSLEARSPLTVITFVTETYLQEGLVGLAGQVVDFVRSKIDEAFPPGFIHLMMSVYNALYQEEEIEDFYEEQLAQDWQDDGVLVHLIIAKLLNGDIEVARALFADLAAINGEVLHVFDSSYWVHLLDMANEVSAYRPNSSLSLQIALHPLQAFLLTKPFVIHQMLAIAEDYQDNLPDSPRKRMAFFNSACMKGIQIDKGRNLCDAGILSQEDLEKHTEKEILAISGIGPATVKKLKENGVRFKKGEKLV
;
A
#
# COMPACT_ATOMS: atom_id res chain seq x y z
N MET A 1 5.06 -28.14 25.48
CA MET A 1 5.20 -26.82 24.84
C MET A 1 5.97 -26.87 23.49
N ALA A 2 7.11 -27.53 23.37
CA ALA A 2 7.90 -27.58 22.11
C ALA A 2 7.15 -28.15 20.88
N LYS A 3 6.30 -29.18 21.02
CA LYS A 3 5.52 -29.74 19.89
C LYS A 3 4.45 -28.78 19.34
N LYS A 4 3.85 -27.93 20.17
CA LYS A 4 2.86 -26.94 19.74
C LYS A 4 3.52 -25.79 18.94
N LYS A 5 4.75 -25.36 19.35
CA LYS A 5 5.54 -24.34 18.65
C LYS A 5 5.98 -24.82 17.26
N ASN A 6 6.40 -26.10 17.12
CA ASN A 6 6.81 -26.64 15.83
C ASN A 6 5.64 -26.77 14.83
N ARG A 7 4.43 -27.16 15.29
CA ARG A 7 3.25 -27.27 14.43
C ARG A 7 2.77 -25.91 13.93
N LYS A 8 2.86 -24.86 14.79
CA LYS A 8 2.55 -23.48 14.41
C LYS A 8 3.58 -22.93 13.38
N LYS A 9 4.85 -23.30 13.51
CA LYS A 9 5.93 -22.92 12.58
C LYS A 9 5.81 -23.62 11.20
N GLU A 10 5.32 -24.88 11.17
CA GLU A 10 5.07 -25.60 9.91
C GLU A 10 3.84 -25.09 9.16
N LEU A 11 2.75 -24.77 9.88
CA LEU A 11 1.57 -24.12 9.31
C LEU A 11 1.92 -22.76 8.68
N ARG A 12 2.70 -21.94 9.39
CA ARG A 12 3.16 -20.63 8.90
C ARG A 12 4.09 -20.71 7.69
N ARG A 13 4.93 -21.77 7.58
CA ARG A 13 5.76 -22.02 6.39
C ARG A 13 4.94 -22.42 5.17
N LYS A 14 3.85 -23.19 5.36
CA LYS A 14 2.92 -23.53 4.27
C LYS A 14 2.16 -22.30 3.80
N GLN A 15 1.66 -21.48 4.73
CA GLN A 15 0.99 -20.22 4.41
C GLN A 15 1.93 -19.27 3.62
N LYS A 16 3.18 -19.09 4.04
CA LYS A 16 4.17 -18.26 3.32
C LYS A 16 4.48 -18.76 1.90
N GLN A 17 4.31 -20.07 1.60
CA GLN A 17 4.41 -20.62 0.24
C GLN A 17 3.15 -20.37 -0.60
N GLU A 18 1.99 -20.20 0.05
CA GLU A 18 0.72 -19.89 -0.60
C GLU A 18 0.60 -18.37 -0.89
N ASP A 19 0.98 -17.51 0.05
CA ASP A 19 0.92 -16.04 -0.09
C ASP A 19 1.83 -15.50 -1.22
N ASN A 20 2.96 -16.17 -1.53
CA ASN A 20 3.80 -15.85 -2.70
C ASN A 20 3.18 -16.21 -4.06
N LYS A 21 1.94 -16.75 -4.08
CA LYS A 21 1.21 -17.12 -5.27
C LYS A 21 -0.04 -16.26 -5.54
N ILE A 22 -0.23 -15.17 -4.79
CA ILE A 22 -1.33 -14.25 -5.06
C ILE A 22 -1.05 -13.56 -6.40
N VAL A 23 -1.69 -14.07 -7.44
CA VAL A 23 -1.74 -13.48 -8.78
C VAL A 23 -2.81 -12.40 -8.74
N ASP A 24 -2.47 -11.20 -9.16
CA ASP A 24 -3.39 -10.09 -9.34
C ASP A 24 -4.45 -10.45 -10.40
N PHE A 25 -5.66 -10.71 -9.95
CA PHE A 25 -6.79 -11.12 -10.78
C PHE A 25 -7.27 -10.02 -11.74
N ALA A 26 -7.14 -8.75 -11.38
CA ALA A 26 -7.61 -7.63 -12.19
C ALA A 26 -6.72 -7.43 -13.43
N SER A 27 -5.40 -7.59 -13.31
CA SER A 27 -4.46 -7.41 -14.43
C SER A 27 -4.51 -8.53 -15.47
N PHE A 28 -5.12 -9.69 -15.15
CA PHE A 28 -5.27 -10.82 -16.06
C PHE A 28 -6.55 -10.72 -16.92
N ALA A 29 -7.64 -10.18 -16.38
CA ALA A 29 -8.91 -10.05 -17.07
C ALA A 29 -8.84 -9.08 -18.27
N GLU A 30 -8.06 -7.99 -18.16
CA GLU A 30 -7.88 -7.01 -19.23
C GLU A 30 -7.07 -7.49 -20.45
N LYS A 31 -6.37 -8.63 -20.35
CA LYS A 31 -5.49 -9.13 -21.41
C LYS A 31 -6.04 -10.33 -22.22
N ALA A 32 -7.18 -10.84 -21.84
CA ALA A 32 -7.77 -12.02 -22.48
C ALA A 32 -8.85 -11.64 -23.51
N ASP A 33 -8.43 -11.38 -24.73
CA ASP A 33 -9.32 -11.27 -25.91
C ASP A 33 -9.69 -12.71 -26.37
N TYR A 34 -10.74 -13.33 -25.79
CA TYR A 34 -11.19 -14.69 -26.16
C TYR A 34 -12.58 -14.67 -26.78
N PRO A 35 -12.77 -15.39 -27.90
CA PRO A 35 -14.09 -15.55 -28.51
C PRO A 35 -14.94 -16.53 -27.70
N LEU A 36 -16.02 -16.05 -27.13
CA LEU A 36 -17.06 -16.84 -26.46
C LEU A 36 -17.81 -17.71 -27.45
N ALA A 37 -17.56 -19.01 -27.43
CA ALA A 37 -18.48 -20.03 -27.93
C ALA A 37 -18.13 -21.39 -27.31
N LEU A 38 -18.63 -21.68 -26.13
CA LEU A 38 -18.71 -23.04 -25.59
C LEU A 38 -20.08 -23.26 -24.96
N SER A 39 -20.73 -24.38 -25.33
CA SER A 39 -21.98 -24.88 -24.78
C SER A 39 -21.86 -25.14 -23.28
N GLU A 40 -22.85 -24.66 -22.54
CA GLU A 40 -22.97 -24.74 -21.08
C GLU A 40 -22.91 -26.20 -20.58
N PRO A 41 -21.98 -26.56 -19.68
CA PRO A 41 -22.11 -27.75 -18.87
C PRO A 41 -22.79 -27.38 -17.55
N GLU A 42 -23.79 -28.15 -17.15
CA GLU A 42 -24.28 -28.16 -15.75
C GLU A 42 -23.11 -28.52 -14.83
N LEU A 43 -22.61 -27.54 -14.08
CA LEU A 43 -21.47 -27.72 -13.19
C LEU A 43 -21.98 -27.85 -11.75
N ASP A 44 -21.79 -29.03 -11.17
CA ASP A 44 -22.01 -29.28 -9.77
C ASP A 44 -20.85 -28.74 -8.88
N GLU A 45 -21.08 -28.60 -7.61
CA GLU A 45 -20.10 -28.10 -6.62
C GLU A 45 -18.77 -28.89 -6.65
N GLU A 46 -18.82 -30.19 -6.99
CA GLU A 46 -17.65 -31.06 -7.09
C GLU A 46 -16.77 -30.66 -8.30
N SER A 47 -17.38 -30.25 -9.40
CA SER A 47 -16.69 -29.76 -10.60
C SER A 47 -16.00 -28.43 -10.37
N VAL A 48 -16.65 -27.50 -9.66
CA VAL A 48 -16.07 -26.21 -9.26
C VAL A 48 -14.86 -26.44 -8.34
N ASN A 49 -15.00 -27.24 -7.30
CA ASN A 49 -13.90 -27.59 -6.40
C ASN A 49 -12.74 -28.29 -7.09
N ARG A 50 -13.01 -29.07 -8.13
CA ARG A 50 -11.97 -29.71 -8.95
C ARG A 50 -11.18 -28.69 -9.77
N LEU A 51 -11.86 -27.72 -10.40
CA LEU A 51 -11.23 -26.64 -11.15
C LEU A 51 -10.38 -25.72 -10.23
N PHE A 52 -10.86 -25.41 -9.02
CA PHE A 52 -10.07 -24.71 -8.04
C PHE A 52 -8.77 -25.45 -7.70
N LYS A 53 -8.85 -26.75 -7.42
CA LYS A 53 -7.67 -27.58 -7.12
C LYS A 53 -6.70 -27.66 -8.30
N GLU A 54 -7.23 -27.76 -9.52
CA GLU A 54 -6.42 -27.79 -10.73
C GLU A 54 -5.71 -26.45 -10.94
N PHE A 55 -6.40 -25.34 -10.73
CA PHE A 55 -5.78 -24.02 -10.80
C PHE A 55 -4.69 -23.82 -9.73
N GLU A 56 -4.94 -24.22 -8.47
CA GLU A 56 -3.94 -24.18 -7.39
C GLU A 56 -2.67 -24.98 -7.73
N GLN A 57 -2.82 -26.11 -8.45
CA GLN A 57 -1.69 -26.97 -8.80
C GLN A 57 -0.94 -26.53 -10.04
N THR A 58 -1.63 -25.96 -11.02
CA THR A 58 -1.07 -25.71 -12.36
C THR A 58 -0.84 -24.24 -12.66
N GLY A 59 -1.57 -23.32 -12.01
CA GLY A 59 -1.61 -21.89 -12.34
C GLY A 59 -2.12 -21.63 -13.77
N ASN A 60 -2.90 -22.56 -14.37
CA ASN A 60 -3.33 -22.49 -15.76
C ASN A 60 -4.35 -21.36 -15.98
N PRO A 61 -4.05 -20.38 -16.85
CA PRO A 61 -4.98 -19.27 -17.14
C PRO A 61 -6.33 -19.73 -17.74
N GLU A 62 -6.37 -20.86 -18.45
CA GLU A 62 -7.61 -21.40 -19.00
C GLU A 62 -8.54 -21.93 -17.90
N THR A 63 -7.98 -22.58 -16.88
CA THR A 63 -8.74 -23.04 -15.70
C THR A 63 -9.27 -21.86 -14.91
N LEU A 64 -8.49 -20.76 -14.83
CA LEU A 64 -8.93 -19.52 -14.20
C LEU A 64 -10.10 -18.87 -14.97
N ALA A 65 -10.01 -18.80 -16.30
CA ALA A 65 -11.08 -18.26 -17.13
C ALA A 65 -12.37 -19.10 -17.02
N GLN A 66 -12.25 -20.42 -16.91
CA GLN A 66 -13.39 -21.30 -16.66
C GLN A 66 -14.00 -21.06 -15.26
N LEU A 67 -13.18 -20.91 -14.22
CA LEU A 67 -13.65 -20.56 -12.88
C LEU A 67 -14.35 -19.18 -12.86
N ALA A 68 -13.79 -18.19 -13.53
CA ALA A 68 -14.39 -16.85 -13.64
C ALA A 68 -15.76 -16.92 -14.33
N SER A 69 -15.86 -17.66 -15.46
CA SER A 69 -17.13 -17.83 -16.16
C SER A 69 -18.19 -18.56 -15.34
N ILE A 70 -17.80 -19.52 -14.51
CA ILE A 70 -18.72 -20.25 -13.62
C ILE A 70 -19.19 -19.36 -12.47
N LEU A 71 -18.28 -18.54 -11.91
CA LEU A 71 -18.61 -17.60 -10.82
C LEU A 71 -19.46 -16.42 -11.31
N GLU A 72 -19.30 -16.04 -12.58
CA GLU A 72 -20.12 -14.99 -13.20
C GLU A 72 -21.49 -15.50 -13.67
N PHE A 73 -21.61 -16.79 -14.05
CA PHE A 73 -22.82 -17.39 -14.65
C PHE A 73 -23.34 -18.59 -13.86
N GLY A 74 -22.98 -18.76 -12.60
CA GLY A 74 -23.62 -19.75 -11.74
C GLY A 74 -25.13 -19.48 -11.75
N ASP A 75 -25.91 -20.46 -12.24
CA ASP A 75 -27.37 -20.44 -12.37
C ASP A 75 -28.10 -20.33 -11.01
N SER A 76 -27.88 -19.26 -10.25
CA SER A 76 -28.94 -18.75 -9.40
C SER A 76 -29.75 -17.84 -10.29
N GLU A 77 -31.03 -18.14 -10.51
CA GLU A 77 -31.97 -17.15 -11.01
C GLU A 77 -31.74 -15.87 -10.22
N MET A 78 -31.09 -14.86 -10.86
CA MET A 78 -30.94 -13.53 -10.27
C MET A 78 -32.33 -13.11 -9.89
N ASP A 79 -32.56 -12.78 -8.64
CA ASP A 79 -33.87 -12.29 -8.27
C ASP A 79 -34.10 -10.90 -8.89
N GLU A 80 -35.34 -10.47 -8.99
CA GLU A 80 -35.71 -9.19 -9.61
C GLU A 80 -34.99 -8.01 -8.94
N ALA A 81 -34.66 -8.11 -7.66
CA ALA A 81 -33.96 -7.07 -6.91
C ALA A 81 -32.48 -6.98 -7.33
N ASP A 82 -31.83 -8.13 -7.54
CA ASP A 82 -30.44 -8.17 -8.02
C ASP A 82 -30.33 -7.60 -9.44
N GLU A 83 -31.28 -7.95 -10.36
CA GLU A 83 -31.30 -7.37 -11.72
C GLU A 83 -31.43 -5.84 -11.68
N LEU A 84 -32.35 -5.31 -10.86
CA LEU A 84 -32.54 -3.86 -10.67
C LEU A 84 -31.29 -3.21 -10.05
N PHE A 85 -30.62 -3.89 -9.14
CA PHE A 85 -29.37 -3.42 -8.56
C PHE A 85 -28.26 -3.28 -9.61
N TYR A 86 -28.01 -4.32 -10.42
CA TYR A 86 -27.00 -4.28 -11.47
C TYR A 86 -27.32 -3.22 -12.54
N GLN A 87 -28.58 -3.07 -12.93
CA GLN A 87 -28.98 -1.97 -13.82
C GLN A 87 -28.68 -0.59 -13.23
N ALA A 88 -28.89 -0.40 -11.93
CA ALA A 88 -28.53 0.84 -11.26
C ALA A 88 -27.01 1.09 -11.26
N MET A 89 -26.19 0.04 -11.13
CA MET A 89 -24.72 0.15 -11.10
C MET A 89 -24.08 0.55 -12.43
N GLU A 90 -24.82 0.42 -13.56
CA GLU A 90 -24.36 0.84 -14.89
C GLU A 90 -24.57 2.35 -15.16
N GLU A 91 -25.28 3.06 -14.28
CA GLU A 91 -25.68 4.45 -14.46
C GLU A 91 -24.75 5.44 -13.70
N ASP A 92 -24.81 6.73 -14.11
CA ASP A 92 -24.11 7.80 -13.40
C ASP A 92 -24.62 7.96 -11.96
N GLU A 93 -23.78 8.44 -11.03
CA GLU A 93 -24.04 8.49 -9.58
C GLU A 93 -25.40 9.09 -9.19
N GLU A 94 -25.84 10.18 -9.86
CA GLU A 94 -27.14 10.83 -9.58
C GLU A 94 -28.32 9.93 -9.98
N ILE A 95 -28.23 9.26 -11.13
CA ILE A 95 -29.24 8.33 -11.62
C ILE A 95 -29.20 7.06 -10.75
N GLN A 96 -28.02 6.55 -10.46
CA GLN A 96 -27.77 5.40 -9.61
C GLN A 96 -28.45 5.57 -8.24
N LEU A 97 -28.21 6.68 -7.55
CA LEU A 97 -28.81 6.95 -6.23
C LEU A 97 -30.33 6.95 -6.29
N ARG A 98 -30.93 7.49 -7.36
CA ARG A 98 -32.38 7.49 -7.56
C ARG A 98 -32.93 6.09 -7.79
N LEU A 99 -32.24 5.27 -8.61
CA LEU A 99 -32.64 3.89 -8.88
C LEU A 99 -32.52 3.02 -7.63
N LEU A 100 -31.43 3.17 -6.87
CA LEU A 100 -31.24 2.48 -5.59
C LEU A 100 -32.32 2.88 -4.57
N THR A 101 -32.72 4.16 -4.54
CA THR A 101 -33.82 4.61 -3.67
C THR A 101 -35.15 3.94 -4.04
N ASN A 102 -35.44 3.80 -5.33
CA ASN A 102 -36.65 3.09 -5.79
C ASN A 102 -36.59 1.59 -5.44
N LEU A 103 -35.44 0.97 -5.70
CA LEU A 103 -35.21 -0.44 -5.37
C LEU A 103 -35.42 -0.68 -3.87
N LEU A 104 -34.83 0.16 -3.01
CA LEU A 104 -34.97 0.02 -1.55
C LEU A 104 -36.38 0.32 -1.02
N ALA A 105 -37.21 1.03 -1.78
CA ALA A 105 -38.63 1.21 -1.45
C ALA A 105 -39.43 -0.09 -1.63
N GLU A 106 -39.04 -0.96 -2.57
CA GLU A 106 -39.67 -2.26 -2.85
C GLU A 106 -38.96 -3.40 -2.09
N TYR A 107 -37.63 -3.36 -2.00
CA TYR A 107 -36.76 -4.36 -1.38
C TYR A 107 -35.87 -3.73 -0.28
N PRO A 108 -36.45 -3.35 0.87
CA PRO A 108 -35.75 -2.58 1.91
C PRO A 108 -34.58 -3.32 2.55
N ASP A 109 -34.55 -4.64 2.46
CA ASP A 109 -33.51 -5.49 3.04
C ASP A 109 -32.39 -5.87 2.06
N HIS A 110 -32.43 -5.36 0.80
CA HIS A 110 -31.40 -5.64 -0.18
C HIS A 110 -30.05 -5.06 0.28
N PHE A 111 -29.13 -5.94 0.67
CA PHE A 111 -27.90 -5.57 1.41
C PHE A 111 -26.96 -4.71 0.57
N GLU A 112 -26.69 -5.11 -0.65
CA GLU A 112 -25.74 -4.45 -1.57
C GLU A 112 -26.29 -3.07 -2.01
N ALA A 113 -27.59 -2.94 -2.24
CA ALA A 113 -28.21 -1.66 -2.58
C ALA A 113 -28.19 -0.65 -1.42
N ARG A 114 -28.41 -1.12 -0.19
CA ARG A 114 -28.25 -0.29 1.01
C ARG A 114 -26.81 0.20 1.16
N PHE A 115 -25.86 -0.70 0.98
CA PHE A 115 -24.44 -0.36 1.07
C PHE A 115 -24.05 0.68 0.04
N GLN A 116 -24.39 0.46 -1.24
CA GLN A 116 -24.07 1.38 -2.32
C GLN A 116 -24.74 2.76 -2.13
N SER A 117 -25.99 2.77 -1.65
CA SER A 117 -26.67 4.03 -1.31
C SER A 117 -25.94 4.81 -0.22
N LEU A 118 -25.37 4.13 0.79
CA LEU A 118 -24.55 4.78 1.82
C LEU A 118 -23.24 5.32 1.27
N ILE A 119 -22.57 4.59 0.37
CA ILE A 119 -21.35 5.06 -0.30
C ILE A 119 -21.62 6.34 -1.08
N LEU A 120 -22.66 6.36 -1.92
CA LEU A 120 -23.01 7.53 -2.75
C LEU A 120 -23.40 8.76 -1.91
N ARG A 121 -23.83 8.55 -0.67
CA ARG A 121 -24.17 9.63 0.26
C ARG A 121 -23.11 9.88 1.32
N SER A 122 -21.89 9.40 1.13
CA SER A 122 -20.80 9.53 2.13
C SER A 122 -20.44 10.98 2.47
N THR A 123 -20.84 11.94 1.65
CA THR A 123 -20.71 13.38 1.92
C THR A 123 -21.90 13.99 2.65
N ASP A 124 -22.93 13.19 3.01
CA ASP A 124 -24.08 13.64 3.81
C ASP A 124 -23.73 13.58 5.29
N PHE A 125 -23.47 14.73 5.89
CA PHE A 125 -23.14 14.86 7.31
C PHE A 125 -24.37 14.99 8.22
N SER A 126 -25.55 14.56 7.74
CA SER A 126 -26.78 14.60 8.54
C SER A 126 -26.81 13.54 9.64
N ALA A 127 -27.54 13.84 10.71
CA ALA A 127 -27.75 12.87 11.79
C ALA A 127 -28.51 11.62 11.30
N ASP A 128 -29.36 11.78 10.29
CA ASP A 128 -30.14 10.66 9.72
C ASP A 128 -29.22 9.71 8.93
N TYR A 129 -28.24 10.24 8.17
CA TYR A 129 -27.23 9.43 7.51
C TYR A 129 -26.41 8.60 8.52
N PHE A 130 -25.90 9.23 9.58
CA PHE A 130 -25.12 8.51 10.60
C PHE A 130 -25.95 7.47 11.34
N LYS A 131 -27.22 7.74 11.58
CA LYS A 131 -28.12 6.75 12.18
C LYS A 131 -28.29 5.56 11.25
N GLU A 132 -28.55 5.79 9.97
CA GLU A 132 -28.67 4.73 8.96
C GLU A 132 -27.38 3.91 8.83
N LEU A 133 -26.22 4.57 8.84
CA LEU A 133 -24.89 3.93 8.83
C LEU A 133 -24.74 3.01 10.05
N GLN A 134 -25.09 3.47 11.25
CA GLN A 134 -25.04 2.67 12.47
C GLN A 134 -26.01 1.48 12.43
N ASP A 135 -27.23 1.71 11.97
CA ASP A 135 -28.23 0.64 11.82
C ASP A 135 -27.76 -0.40 10.82
N PHE A 136 -27.17 0.02 9.70
CA PHE A 136 -26.64 -0.90 8.71
C PHE A 136 -25.38 -1.64 9.18
N TYR A 137 -24.54 -1.01 9.95
CA TYR A 137 -23.42 -1.69 10.65
C TYR A 137 -23.92 -2.85 11.52
N GLN A 138 -25.02 -2.69 12.25
CA GLN A 138 -25.59 -3.78 13.03
C GLN A 138 -26.10 -4.93 12.16
N VAL A 139 -26.66 -4.62 10.97
CA VAL A 139 -27.05 -5.64 9.99
C VAL A 139 -25.82 -6.41 9.48
N ALA A 140 -24.74 -5.70 9.13
CA ALA A 140 -23.49 -6.32 8.71
C ALA A 140 -22.89 -7.22 9.79
N LEU A 141 -22.86 -6.76 11.04
CA LEU A 141 -22.42 -7.57 12.17
C LEU A 141 -23.26 -8.84 12.36
N ALA A 142 -24.59 -8.73 12.22
CA ALA A 142 -25.48 -9.89 12.34
C ALA A 142 -25.24 -10.90 11.19
N LYS A 143 -25.00 -10.40 9.96
CA LYS A 143 -24.67 -11.24 8.80
C LYS A 143 -23.33 -11.96 9.03
N TRP A 144 -22.28 -11.24 9.47
CA TRP A 144 -20.98 -11.83 9.78
C TRP A 144 -21.02 -12.82 10.94
N LYS A 145 -21.81 -12.54 11.98
CA LYS A 145 -22.05 -13.48 13.06
C LYS A 145 -22.74 -14.76 12.58
N LYS A 146 -23.65 -14.66 11.61
CA LYS A 146 -24.32 -15.83 11.02
C LYS A 146 -23.34 -16.71 10.24
N ALA A 147 -22.31 -16.09 9.63
CA ALA A 147 -21.16 -16.76 9.01
C ALA A 147 -20.07 -17.17 10.03
N ASP A 148 -20.42 -17.35 11.31
CA ASP A 148 -19.53 -17.75 12.42
C ASP A 148 -18.22 -16.92 12.52
N TYR A 149 -18.28 -15.63 12.17
CA TYR A 149 -17.13 -14.72 12.14
C TYR A 149 -15.97 -15.20 11.25
N GLU A 150 -16.28 -15.84 10.13
CA GLU A 150 -15.28 -16.24 9.15
C GLU A 150 -14.43 -15.06 8.66
N SER A 151 -13.23 -15.35 8.18
CA SER A 151 -12.26 -14.37 7.73
C SER A 151 -12.63 -13.77 6.36
N TRP A 152 -11.86 -12.74 5.94
CA TRP A 152 -11.99 -12.13 4.60
C TRP A 152 -11.86 -13.11 3.42
N TYR A 153 -11.27 -14.28 3.67
CA TYR A 153 -11.09 -15.30 2.64
C TYR A 153 -12.35 -16.14 2.38
N SER A 154 -13.36 -16.03 3.25
CA SER A 154 -14.68 -16.59 3.04
C SER A 154 -15.56 -15.68 2.18
N LEU A 155 -16.26 -16.25 1.20
CA LEU A 155 -17.19 -15.49 0.35
C LEU A 155 -18.34 -14.90 1.17
N GLU A 156 -18.84 -15.64 2.17
CA GLU A 156 -19.97 -15.21 3.02
C GLU A 156 -19.59 -14.04 3.95
N ALA A 157 -18.33 -13.98 4.39
CA ALA A 157 -17.84 -12.94 5.26
C ALA A 157 -17.42 -11.67 4.51
N ARG A 158 -17.08 -11.75 3.21
CA ARG A 158 -16.55 -10.65 2.43
C ARG A 158 -17.46 -9.43 2.42
N SER A 159 -18.72 -9.60 2.07
CA SER A 159 -19.70 -8.51 1.97
C SER A 159 -19.91 -7.79 3.33
N PRO A 160 -20.19 -8.46 4.46
CA PRO A 160 -20.30 -7.77 5.74
C PRO A 160 -18.99 -7.14 6.22
N LEU A 161 -17.83 -7.75 5.97
CA LEU A 161 -16.53 -7.19 6.36
C LEU A 161 -16.18 -5.94 5.54
N THR A 162 -16.57 -5.89 4.27
CA THR A 162 -16.44 -4.67 3.45
C THR A 162 -17.25 -3.51 4.03
N VAL A 163 -18.49 -3.78 4.45
CA VAL A 163 -19.33 -2.76 5.13
C VAL A 163 -18.69 -2.31 6.45
N ILE A 164 -18.18 -3.25 7.26
CA ILE A 164 -17.52 -2.95 8.53
C ILE A 164 -16.28 -2.07 8.30
N THR A 165 -15.50 -2.36 7.26
CA THR A 165 -14.34 -1.55 6.86
C THR A 165 -14.77 -0.14 6.48
N PHE A 166 -15.76 0.01 5.61
CA PHE A 166 -16.30 1.30 5.20
C PHE A 166 -16.82 2.14 6.39
N VAL A 167 -17.56 1.50 7.30
CA VAL A 167 -18.05 2.15 8.52
C VAL A 167 -16.89 2.62 9.40
N THR A 168 -15.86 1.80 9.55
CA THR A 168 -14.67 2.15 10.34
C THR A 168 -13.95 3.35 9.74
N GLU A 169 -13.77 3.33 8.43
CA GLU A 169 -13.14 4.43 7.70
C GLU A 169 -13.97 5.72 7.80
N THR A 170 -15.28 5.64 7.60
CA THR A 170 -16.18 6.79 7.77
C THR A 170 -16.09 7.37 9.18
N TYR A 171 -16.09 6.52 10.21
CA TYR A 171 -15.93 7.00 11.60
C TYR A 171 -14.59 7.69 11.81
N LEU A 172 -13.51 7.16 11.24
CA LEU A 172 -12.19 7.77 11.35
C LEU A 172 -12.12 9.13 10.65
N GLN A 173 -12.64 9.22 9.41
CA GLN A 173 -12.64 10.44 8.61
C GLN A 173 -13.48 11.55 9.26
N GLU A 174 -14.59 11.19 9.87
CA GLU A 174 -15.48 12.12 10.58
C GLU A 174 -15.03 12.44 12.02
N GLY A 175 -13.87 11.96 12.43
CA GLY A 175 -13.33 12.21 13.78
C GLY A 175 -14.02 11.45 14.89
N LEU A 176 -14.88 10.47 14.57
CA LEU A 176 -15.54 9.57 15.54
C LEU A 176 -14.60 8.45 15.95
N VAL A 177 -13.34 8.79 16.25
CA VAL A 177 -12.22 7.89 16.42
C VAL A 177 -12.48 6.80 17.47
N GLY A 178 -13.18 7.15 18.56
CA GLY A 178 -13.54 6.18 19.61
C GLY A 178 -14.50 5.09 19.11
N LEU A 179 -15.37 5.39 18.14
CA LEU A 179 -16.23 4.38 17.51
C LEU A 179 -15.42 3.52 16.54
N ALA A 180 -14.54 4.13 15.74
CA ALA A 180 -13.63 3.40 14.87
C ALA A 180 -12.78 2.39 15.66
N GLY A 181 -12.23 2.80 16.82
CA GLY A 181 -11.47 1.93 17.72
C GLY A 181 -12.28 0.74 18.22
N GLN A 182 -13.52 0.96 18.67
CA GLN A 182 -14.39 -0.14 19.11
C GLN A 182 -14.65 -1.17 18.00
N VAL A 183 -14.80 -0.71 16.75
CA VAL A 183 -14.98 -1.63 15.61
C VAL A 183 -13.69 -2.42 15.35
N VAL A 184 -12.54 -1.75 15.31
CA VAL A 184 -11.23 -2.40 15.10
C VAL A 184 -10.96 -3.46 16.16
N ASP A 185 -11.12 -3.11 17.45
CA ASP A 185 -10.89 -4.04 18.57
C ASP A 185 -11.85 -5.24 18.50
N PHE A 186 -13.11 -4.99 18.12
CA PHE A 186 -14.07 -6.07 17.93
C PHE A 186 -13.66 -7.02 16.83
N VAL A 187 -13.27 -6.50 15.65
CA VAL A 187 -12.82 -7.31 14.50
C VAL A 187 -11.58 -8.13 14.88
N ARG A 188 -10.56 -7.50 15.48
CA ARG A 188 -9.36 -8.19 15.98
C ARG A 188 -9.68 -9.30 16.96
N SER A 189 -10.70 -9.13 17.80
CA SER A 189 -11.11 -10.16 18.78
C SER A 189 -11.73 -11.41 18.15
N LYS A 190 -12.14 -11.34 16.86
CA LYS A 190 -12.85 -12.42 16.16
C LYS A 190 -11.99 -13.16 15.14
N ILE A 191 -11.01 -12.50 14.56
CA ILE A 191 -10.18 -13.05 13.49
C ILE A 191 -8.78 -13.33 14.02
N ASP A 192 -8.38 -14.60 14.05
CA ASP A 192 -7.05 -15.07 14.45
C ASP A 192 -6.07 -15.16 13.25
N GLU A 193 -6.55 -14.94 12.04
CA GLU A 193 -5.78 -15.03 10.79
C GLU A 193 -5.24 -13.66 10.37
N ALA A 194 -4.45 -13.66 9.29
CA ALA A 194 -3.93 -12.43 8.71
C ALA A 194 -5.07 -11.56 8.13
N PHE A 195 -4.99 -10.27 8.39
CA PHE A 195 -5.90 -9.28 7.80
C PHE A 195 -5.43 -8.87 6.40
N PRO A 196 -6.34 -8.43 5.51
CA PRO A 196 -5.94 -7.84 4.24
C PRO A 196 -5.22 -6.50 4.47
N PRO A 197 -4.24 -6.13 3.61
CA PRO A 197 -3.44 -4.92 3.79
C PRO A 197 -4.27 -3.65 4.00
N GLY A 198 -5.37 -3.48 3.26
CA GLY A 198 -6.25 -2.31 3.41
C GLY A 198 -6.85 -2.18 4.81
N PHE A 199 -7.24 -3.29 5.44
CA PHE A 199 -7.74 -3.25 6.82
C PHE A 199 -6.60 -3.06 7.83
N ILE A 200 -5.41 -3.63 7.59
CA ILE A 200 -4.22 -3.37 8.43
C ILE A 200 -3.91 -1.87 8.47
N HIS A 201 -3.85 -1.22 7.30
CA HIS A 201 -3.54 0.22 7.24
C HIS A 201 -4.63 1.08 7.89
N LEU A 202 -5.90 0.70 7.73
CA LEU A 202 -7.00 1.37 8.43
C LEU A 202 -6.90 1.19 9.95
N MET A 203 -6.61 -0.01 10.42
CA MET A 203 -6.39 -0.33 11.84
C MET A 203 -5.24 0.49 12.41
N MET A 204 -4.08 0.55 11.73
CA MET A 204 -2.94 1.36 12.14
C MET A 204 -3.29 2.86 12.16
N SER A 205 -4.12 3.32 11.21
CA SER A 205 -4.62 4.69 11.18
C SER A 205 -5.48 5.01 12.39
N VAL A 206 -6.37 4.10 12.78
CA VAL A 206 -7.23 4.23 13.97
C VAL A 206 -6.37 4.28 15.23
N TYR A 207 -5.37 3.40 15.37
CA TYR A 207 -4.49 3.41 16.54
C TYR A 207 -3.64 4.69 16.64
N ASN A 208 -3.14 5.22 15.52
CA ASN A 208 -2.48 6.53 15.50
C ASN A 208 -3.42 7.65 15.96
N ALA A 209 -4.66 7.66 15.48
CA ALA A 209 -5.64 8.67 15.86
C ALA A 209 -6.07 8.57 17.34
N LEU A 210 -5.98 7.37 17.94
CA LEU A 210 -6.20 7.09 19.36
C LEU A 210 -4.94 7.25 20.22
N TYR A 211 -3.76 7.54 19.63
CA TYR A 211 -2.46 7.59 20.32
C TYR A 211 -2.09 6.26 21.01
N GLN A 212 -2.48 5.14 20.40
CA GLN A 212 -2.19 3.78 20.87
C GLN A 212 -0.92 3.25 20.19
N GLU A 213 0.23 3.81 20.55
CA GLU A 213 1.54 3.43 19.98
C GLU A 213 1.87 1.96 20.24
N GLU A 214 1.61 1.45 21.45
CA GLU A 214 1.94 0.07 21.85
C GLU A 214 1.30 -0.96 20.90
N GLU A 215 0.03 -0.73 20.49
CA GLU A 215 -0.68 -1.63 19.56
C GLU A 215 -0.03 -1.69 18.16
N ILE A 216 0.55 -0.57 17.70
CA ILE A 216 1.25 -0.50 16.41
C ILE A 216 2.62 -1.18 16.53
N GLU A 217 3.34 -0.94 17.64
CA GLU A 217 4.66 -1.52 17.91
C GLU A 217 4.56 -3.05 18.06
N ASP A 218 3.61 -3.54 18.85
CA ASP A 218 3.36 -4.98 19.01
C ASP A 218 3.04 -5.64 17.66
N PHE A 219 2.19 -5.02 16.83
CA PHE A 219 1.86 -5.54 15.52
C PHE A 219 3.07 -5.57 14.58
N TYR A 220 3.89 -4.52 14.60
CA TYR A 220 5.14 -4.47 13.81
C TYR A 220 6.14 -5.53 14.26
N GLU A 221 6.31 -5.73 15.58
CA GLU A 221 7.17 -6.78 16.11
C GLU A 221 6.68 -8.19 15.76
N GLU A 222 5.35 -8.41 15.74
CA GLU A 222 4.76 -9.67 15.28
C GLU A 222 5.07 -9.94 13.80
N GLN A 223 5.04 -8.91 12.95
CA GLN A 223 5.42 -9.02 11.54
C GLN A 223 6.91 -9.37 11.40
N LEU A 224 7.79 -8.67 12.10
CA LEU A 224 9.22 -8.95 12.08
C LEU A 224 9.53 -10.39 12.55
N ALA A 225 8.80 -10.89 13.56
CA ALA A 225 8.96 -12.26 14.04
C ALA A 225 8.53 -13.32 12.99
N GLN A 226 7.82 -12.90 11.94
CA GLN A 226 7.40 -13.73 10.82
C GLN A 226 8.28 -13.55 9.56
N ASP A 227 9.38 -12.80 9.66
CA ASP A 227 10.23 -12.36 8.55
C ASP A 227 9.44 -11.56 7.48
N TRP A 228 8.40 -10.84 7.88
CA TRP A 228 7.62 -9.97 7.01
C TRP A 228 7.80 -8.52 7.43
N GLN A 229 8.02 -7.64 6.47
CA GLN A 229 8.12 -6.20 6.67
C GLN A 229 7.13 -5.51 5.73
N ASP A 230 6.21 -4.75 6.33
CA ASP A 230 5.23 -3.95 5.62
C ASP A 230 5.61 -2.47 5.78
N ASP A 231 5.88 -1.80 4.67
CA ASP A 231 6.25 -0.38 4.66
C ASP A 231 5.11 0.51 5.15
N GLY A 232 3.84 0.10 4.93
CA GLY A 232 2.67 0.78 5.44
C GLY A 232 2.58 0.72 6.96
N VAL A 233 2.83 -0.44 7.60
CA VAL A 233 2.86 -0.56 9.05
C VAL A 233 4.03 0.25 9.64
N LEU A 234 5.21 0.17 9.02
CA LEU A 234 6.39 0.89 9.48
C LEU A 234 6.22 2.41 9.42
N VAL A 235 5.58 2.95 8.37
CA VAL A 235 5.29 4.39 8.33
C VAL A 235 4.31 4.82 9.41
N HIS A 236 3.33 3.99 9.75
CA HIS A 236 2.42 4.25 10.87
C HIS A 236 3.15 4.24 12.22
N LEU A 237 4.11 3.34 12.43
CA LEU A 237 4.94 3.33 13.64
C LEU A 237 5.80 4.60 13.74
N ILE A 238 6.40 5.05 12.63
CA ILE A 238 7.13 6.32 12.59
C ILE A 238 6.24 7.49 13.03
N ILE A 239 5.00 7.54 12.52
CA ILE A 239 4.03 8.57 12.88
C ILE A 239 3.68 8.50 14.38
N ALA A 240 3.47 7.30 14.92
CA ALA A 240 3.19 7.09 16.34
C ALA A 240 4.34 7.62 17.22
N LYS A 241 5.59 7.30 16.87
CA LYS A 241 6.78 7.84 17.57
C LYS A 241 6.84 9.37 17.52
N LEU A 242 6.51 9.97 16.36
CA LEU A 242 6.46 11.43 16.23
C LEU A 242 5.32 12.07 17.04
N LEU A 243 4.16 11.43 17.12
CA LEU A 243 3.04 11.89 17.96
C LEU A 243 3.42 11.92 19.45
N ASN A 244 4.28 11.00 19.88
CA ASN A 244 4.81 10.94 21.25
C ASN A 244 6.08 11.77 21.46
N GLY A 245 6.63 12.38 20.41
CA GLY A 245 7.80 13.25 20.47
C GLY A 245 9.14 12.51 20.38
N ASP A 246 9.15 11.21 20.08
CA ASP A 246 10.35 10.36 19.97
C ASP A 246 11.02 10.50 18.60
N ILE A 247 11.50 11.71 18.28
CA ILE A 247 12.06 12.07 16.96
C ILE A 247 13.24 11.19 16.56
N GLU A 248 14.13 10.87 17.49
CA GLU A 248 15.33 10.08 17.20
C GLU A 248 14.99 8.63 16.85
N VAL A 249 13.99 8.04 17.51
CA VAL A 249 13.48 6.72 17.16
C VAL A 249 12.80 6.75 15.79
N ALA A 250 11.96 7.75 15.54
CA ALA A 250 11.32 7.96 14.24
C ALA A 250 12.37 8.08 13.11
N ARG A 251 13.47 8.77 13.34
CA ARG A 251 14.58 8.92 12.39
C ARG A 251 15.27 7.58 12.09
N ALA A 252 15.49 6.75 13.11
CA ALA A 252 16.07 5.42 12.92
C ALA A 252 15.13 4.51 12.11
N LEU A 253 13.84 4.48 12.46
CA LEU A 253 12.82 3.72 11.74
C LEU A 253 12.64 4.20 10.30
N PHE A 254 12.83 5.51 10.02
CA PHE A 254 12.80 6.02 8.65
C PHE A 254 13.95 5.47 7.79
N ALA A 255 15.11 5.26 8.38
CA ALA A 255 16.23 4.60 7.67
C ALA A 255 15.89 3.15 7.32
N ASP A 256 15.20 2.42 8.22
CA ASP A 256 14.71 1.07 7.96
C ASP A 256 13.63 1.09 6.86
N LEU A 257 12.70 2.06 6.90
CA LEU A 257 11.70 2.27 5.85
C LEU A 257 12.34 2.52 4.49
N ALA A 258 13.36 3.37 4.43
CA ALA A 258 14.09 3.65 3.21
C ALA A 258 14.90 2.44 2.69
N ALA A 259 15.29 1.52 3.56
CA ALA A 259 15.97 0.28 3.17
C ALA A 259 15.02 -0.71 2.49
N ILE A 260 13.74 -0.75 2.88
CA ILE A 260 12.72 -1.64 2.27
C ILE A 260 11.96 -0.98 1.13
N ASN A 261 11.78 0.34 1.15
CA ASN A 261 11.06 1.10 0.13
C ASN A 261 11.97 2.16 -0.51
N GLY A 262 12.55 1.84 -1.68
CA GLY A 262 13.44 2.74 -2.40
C GLY A 262 12.75 4.00 -2.97
N GLU A 263 11.41 4.07 -2.93
CA GLU A 263 10.63 5.20 -3.44
C GLU A 263 10.14 6.14 -2.32
N VAL A 264 10.51 5.88 -1.05
CA VAL A 264 10.03 6.63 0.12
C VAL A 264 10.26 8.15 0.00
N LEU A 265 11.40 8.56 -0.57
CA LEU A 265 11.72 9.98 -0.75
C LEU A 265 10.81 10.68 -1.78
N HIS A 266 10.16 9.94 -2.70
CA HIS A 266 9.18 10.51 -3.61
C HIS A 266 7.88 10.87 -2.90
N VAL A 267 7.52 10.12 -1.85
CA VAL A 267 6.31 10.39 -1.05
C VAL A 267 6.54 11.57 -0.12
N PHE A 268 7.71 11.68 0.51
CA PHE A 268 8.04 12.72 1.48
C PHE A 268 8.82 13.90 0.87
N ASP A 269 8.62 14.19 -0.41
CA ASP A 269 9.06 15.45 -1.01
C ASP A 269 8.08 16.57 -0.65
N SER A 270 8.61 17.68 -0.14
CA SER A 270 7.86 18.82 0.41
C SER A 270 6.80 19.43 -0.51
N SER A 271 6.89 19.22 -1.83
CA SER A 271 6.03 19.85 -2.82
C SER A 271 4.76 19.09 -3.18
N TYR A 272 4.69 17.79 -2.90
CA TYR A 272 3.62 16.93 -3.44
C TYR A 272 2.87 16.05 -2.43
N TRP A 273 3.39 15.88 -1.22
CA TRP A 273 2.91 14.86 -0.32
C TRP A 273 1.40 14.92 -0.02
N VAL A 274 0.80 16.10 0.08
CA VAL A 274 -0.65 16.25 0.33
C VAL A 274 -1.47 15.83 -0.91
N HIS A 275 -0.98 16.13 -2.11
CA HIS A 275 -1.67 15.76 -3.36
C HIS A 275 -1.50 14.28 -3.72
N LEU A 276 -0.43 13.64 -3.25
CA LEU A 276 -0.21 12.23 -3.51
C LEU A 276 -1.23 11.35 -2.79
N LEU A 277 -1.74 11.79 -1.65
CA LEU A 277 -2.77 11.04 -0.91
C LEU A 277 -4.12 11.02 -1.64
N ASP A 278 -4.43 12.04 -2.45
CA ASP A 278 -5.67 12.08 -3.24
C ASP A 278 -5.69 11.03 -4.35
N MET A 279 -4.53 10.59 -4.83
CA MET A 279 -4.41 9.56 -5.89
C MET A 279 -4.69 8.13 -5.39
N ALA A 280 -4.66 7.90 -4.09
CA ALA A 280 -4.87 6.57 -3.51
C ALA A 280 -6.30 6.04 -3.72
N ASN A 281 -7.28 6.93 -3.92
CA ASN A 281 -8.69 6.58 -4.15
C ASN A 281 -8.95 5.87 -5.49
N GLU A 282 -8.04 6.01 -6.47
CA GLU A 282 -8.24 5.52 -7.84
C GLU A 282 -7.61 4.14 -8.08
N VAL A 283 -7.02 3.53 -7.05
CA VAL A 283 -6.18 2.35 -7.22
C VAL A 283 -6.72 1.16 -6.46
N SER A 284 -7.03 0.09 -7.18
CA SER A 284 -7.53 -1.18 -6.63
C SER A 284 -6.41 -2.18 -6.28
N ALA A 285 -5.18 -1.97 -6.78
CA ALA A 285 -4.04 -2.84 -6.52
C ALA A 285 -2.73 -2.05 -6.55
N TYR A 286 -1.77 -2.42 -5.71
CA TYR A 286 -0.48 -1.76 -5.63
C TYR A 286 0.66 -2.77 -5.41
N ARG A 287 1.87 -2.35 -5.80
CA ARG A 287 3.09 -3.10 -5.49
C ARG A 287 3.54 -2.74 -4.08
N PRO A 288 3.73 -3.72 -3.18
CA PRO A 288 4.33 -3.47 -1.86
C PRO A 288 5.70 -2.76 -1.98
N ASN A 289 6.06 -2.00 -0.97
CA ASN A 289 7.31 -1.26 -0.90
C ASN A 289 7.51 -0.28 -2.08
N SER A 290 6.47 0.49 -2.40
CA SER A 290 6.46 1.50 -3.45
C SER A 290 5.93 2.84 -2.91
N SER A 291 6.01 3.91 -3.71
CA SER A 291 5.38 5.18 -3.35
C SER A 291 3.87 5.03 -3.16
N LEU A 292 3.23 4.21 -3.97
CA LEU A 292 1.79 3.98 -3.92
C LEU A 292 1.36 3.18 -2.68
N SER A 293 2.16 2.19 -2.22
CA SER A 293 1.86 1.46 -0.96
C SER A 293 1.79 2.41 0.24
N LEU A 294 2.73 3.36 0.34
CA LEU A 294 2.73 4.36 1.40
C LEU A 294 1.56 5.34 1.29
N GLN A 295 1.18 5.73 0.08
CA GLN A 295 0.02 6.62 -0.15
C GLN A 295 -1.27 5.93 0.30
N ILE A 296 -1.48 4.68 -0.09
CA ILE A 296 -2.64 3.89 0.33
C ILE A 296 -2.64 3.66 1.85
N ALA A 297 -1.48 3.37 2.44
CA ALA A 297 -1.37 3.20 3.88
C ALA A 297 -1.75 4.47 4.66
N LEU A 298 -1.33 5.64 4.16
CA LEU A 298 -1.57 6.92 4.83
C LEU A 298 -2.93 7.55 4.51
N HIS A 299 -3.61 7.10 3.45
CA HIS A 299 -4.87 7.68 3.01
C HIS A 299 -5.94 7.73 4.12
N PRO A 300 -6.22 6.64 4.88
CA PRO A 300 -7.22 6.69 5.94
C PRO A 300 -6.86 7.66 7.08
N LEU A 301 -5.56 7.95 7.26
CA LEU A 301 -5.07 8.86 8.30
C LEU A 301 -4.98 10.32 7.84
N GLN A 302 -5.23 10.63 6.57
CA GLN A 302 -4.98 11.95 5.96
C GLN A 302 -5.66 13.08 6.73
N ALA A 303 -6.95 12.96 7.01
CA ALA A 303 -7.71 14.00 7.71
C ALA A 303 -7.11 14.29 9.10
N PHE A 304 -6.70 13.25 9.83
CA PHE A 304 -6.03 13.40 11.11
C PHE A 304 -4.67 14.09 10.98
N LEU A 305 -3.83 13.66 10.02
CA LEU A 305 -2.50 14.23 9.79
C LEU A 305 -2.55 15.73 9.45
N LEU A 306 -3.54 16.17 8.67
CA LEU A 306 -3.74 17.59 8.36
C LEU A 306 -3.94 18.45 9.61
N THR A 307 -4.41 17.88 10.72
CA THR A 307 -4.50 18.56 12.01
C THR A 307 -3.21 18.51 12.83
N LYS A 308 -2.15 17.83 12.35
CA LYS A 308 -0.89 17.59 13.06
C LYS A 308 0.32 18.17 12.31
N PRO A 309 0.41 19.48 12.11
CA PRO A 309 1.49 20.10 11.32
C PRO A 309 2.89 19.75 11.84
N PHE A 310 3.04 19.50 13.15
CA PHE A 310 4.32 19.05 13.72
C PHE A 310 4.76 17.72 13.12
N VAL A 311 3.88 16.71 13.07
CA VAL A 311 4.20 15.39 12.53
C VAL A 311 4.60 15.50 11.06
N ILE A 312 3.83 16.24 10.27
CA ILE A 312 4.14 16.48 8.85
C ILE A 312 5.52 17.12 8.69
N HIS A 313 5.79 18.19 9.42
CA HIS A 313 7.08 18.88 9.35
C HIS A 313 8.25 17.98 9.78
N GLN A 314 8.06 17.14 10.80
CA GLN A 314 9.12 16.23 11.23
C GLN A 314 9.35 15.10 10.19
N MET A 315 8.31 14.54 9.59
CA MET A 315 8.46 13.55 8.52
C MET A 315 9.27 14.12 7.35
N LEU A 316 8.92 15.33 6.89
CA LEU A 316 9.64 16.00 5.81
C LEU A 316 11.09 16.31 6.18
N ALA A 317 11.32 16.80 7.41
CA ALA A 317 12.68 17.11 7.89
C ALA A 317 13.55 15.84 8.01
N ILE A 318 12.98 14.72 8.48
CA ILE A 318 13.67 13.43 8.54
C ILE A 318 14.02 12.93 7.14
N ALA A 319 13.10 13.05 6.18
CA ALA A 319 13.33 12.65 4.80
C ALA A 319 14.42 13.51 4.15
N GLU A 320 14.41 14.82 4.35
CA GLU A 320 15.45 15.75 3.87
C GLU A 320 16.81 15.41 4.48
N ASP A 321 16.89 15.23 5.79
CA ASP A 321 18.11 14.82 6.49
C ASP A 321 18.64 13.48 5.97
N TYR A 322 17.75 12.51 5.78
CA TYR A 322 18.13 11.21 5.22
C TYR A 322 18.71 11.36 3.81
N GLN A 323 18.02 12.10 2.94
CA GLN A 323 18.47 12.38 1.58
C GLN A 323 19.84 13.10 1.55
N ASP A 324 20.03 14.11 2.42
CA ASP A 324 21.29 14.86 2.51
C ASP A 324 22.47 14.00 2.99
N ASN A 325 22.19 12.97 3.77
CA ASN A 325 23.21 12.04 4.25
C ASN A 325 23.54 10.90 3.28
N LEU A 326 22.74 10.71 2.22
CA LEU A 326 23.05 9.72 1.18
C LEU A 326 24.44 9.99 0.55
N PRO A 327 25.17 8.91 0.14
CA PRO A 327 26.48 9.04 -0.47
C PRO A 327 26.50 10.01 -1.68
N ASP A 328 25.45 9.99 -2.51
CA ASP A 328 25.33 10.77 -3.73
C ASP A 328 24.18 11.80 -3.69
N SER A 329 23.89 12.34 -2.52
CA SER A 329 22.79 13.28 -2.33
C SER A 329 22.86 14.48 -3.28
N PRO A 330 21.69 15.06 -3.69
CA PRO A 330 21.66 16.27 -4.51
C PRO A 330 22.50 17.42 -3.93
N ARG A 331 22.53 17.56 -2.62
CA ARG A 331 23.33 18.55 -1.90
C ARG A 331 24.83 18.30 -2.09
N LYS A 332 25.30 17.06 -1.97
CA LYS A 332 26.71 16.70 -2.20
C LYS A 332 27.09 16.89 -3.65
N ARG A 333 26.22 16.48 -4.60
CA ARG A 333 26.40 16.73 -6.03
C ARG A 333 26.52 18.23 -6.30
N MET A 334 25.65 19.06 -5.73
CA MET A 334 25.68 20.52 -5.91
C MET A 334 26.94 21.12 -5.27
N ALA A 335 27.31 20.68 -4.07
CA ALA A 335 28.54 21.12 -3.42
C ALA A 335 29.79 20.78 -4.27
N PHE A 336 29.82 19.58 -4.86
CA PHE A 336 30.90 19.18 -5.77
C PHE A 336 30.94 20.06 -7.03
N PHE A 337 29.80 20.33 -7.67
CA PHE A 337 29.75 21.23 -8.84
C PHE A 337 30.24 22.64 -8.53
N ASN A 338 29.98 23.15 -7.35
CA ASN A 338 30.40 24.49 -6.92
C ASN A 338 31.82 24.52 -6.33
N SER A 339 32.48 23.38 -6.22
CA SER A 339 33.82 23.29 -5.64
C SER A 339 34.89 23.87 -6.58
N ALA A 340 36.03 24.25 -6.00
CA ALA A 340 37.14 24.82 -6.74
C ALA A 340 37.70 23.87 -7.81
N CYS A 341 37.71 22.56 -7.56
CA CYS A 341 38.19 21.56 -8.49
C CYS A 341 37.33 21.46 -9.76
N MET A 342 36.04 21.81 -9.67
CA MET A 342 35.09 21.77 -10.81
C MET A 342 35.04 23.06 -11.61
N LYS A 343 35.79 24.09 -11.23
CA LYS A 343 35.76 25.39 -11.92
C LYS A 343 36.09 25.28 -13.41
N GLY A 344 35.16 25.71 -14.28
CA GLY A 344 35.31 25.69 -15.73
C GLY A 344 35.16 24.29 -16.37
N ILE A 345 34.67 23.31 -15.64
CA ILE A 345 34.27 22.00 -16.16
C ILE A 345 32.79 22.08 -16.53
N GLN A 346 32.41 21.49 -17.65
CA GLN A 346 31.03 21.44 -18.12
C GLN A 346 30.17 20.58 -17.20
N ILE A 347 28.90 20.95 -17.03
CA ILE A 347 27.96 20.30 -16.10
C ILE A 347 27.76 18.81 -16.43
N ASP A 348 27.66 18.46 -17.71
CA ASP A 348 27.55 17.07 -18.18
C ASP A 348 28.76 16.20 -17.77
N LYS A 349 29.97 16.78 -17.79
CA LYS A 349 31.19 16.10 -17.30
C LYS A 349 31.14 15.91 -15.79
N GLY A 350 30.65 16.92 -15.09
CA GLY A 350 30.41 16.83 -13.64
C GLY A 350 29.40 15.74 -13.29
N ARG A 351 28.29 15.65 -14.03
CA ARG A 351 27.30 14.57 -13.86
C ARG A 351 27.92 13.21 -14.05
N ASN A 352 28.69 12.99 -15.11
CA ASN A 352 29.35 11.72 -15.35
C ASN A 352 30.34 11.33 -14.25
N LEU A 353 31.01 12.29 -13.61
CA LEU A 353 31.85 12.05 -12.44
C LEU A 353 30.98 11.63 -11.23
N CYS A 354 29.89 12.36 -10.96
CA CYS A 354 28.96 12.00 -9.87
C CYS A 354 28.37 10.62 -10.07
N ASP A 355 27.94 10.27 -11.29
CA ASP A 355 27.35 8.96 -11.62
C ASP A 355 28.39 7.81 -11.48
N ALA A 356 29.68 8.15 -11.54
CA ALA A 356 30.77 7.24 -11.21
C ALA A 356 31.12 7.22 -9.69
N GLY A 357 30.32 7.87 -8.84
CA GLY A 357 30.52 7.92 -7.38
C GLY A 357 31.56 8.94 -6.90
N ILE A 358 31.95 9.89 -7.74
CA ILE A 358 32.93 10.92 -7.40
C ILE A 358 32.20 12.23 -7.07
N LEU A 359 32.16 12.57 -5.78
CA LEU A 359 31.38 13.68 -5.22
C LEU A 359 32.23 14.73 -4.48
N SER A 360 33.56 14.54 -4.48
CA SER A 360 34.48 15.46 -3.83
C SER A 360 35.84 15.48 -4.55
N GLN A 361 36.68 16.49 -4.24
CA GLN A 361 38.08 16.49 -4.66
C GLN A 361 38.82 15.29 -4.04
N GLU A 362 38.54 14.92 -2.82
CA GLU A 362 39.15 13.78 -2.15
C GLU A 362 38.86 12.46 -2.89
N ASP A 363 37.64 12.31 -3.42
CA ASP A 363 37.30 11.14 -4.23
C ASP A 363 38.09 11.11 -5.53
N LEU A 364 38.22 12.25 -6.22
CA LEU A 364 39.09 12.37 -7.40
C LEU A 364 40.55 11.94 -7.10
N GLU A 365 41.06 12.31 -5.93
CA GLU A 365 42.44 12.03 -5.52
C GLU A 365 42.68 10.56 -5.11
N LYS A 366 41.64 9.82 -4.85
CA LYS A 366 41.70 8.36 -4.64
C LYS A 366 41.89 7.56 -5.92
N HIS A 367 41.60 8.18 -7.06
CA HIS A 367 41.67 7.55 -8.39
C HIS A 367 42.94 7.96 -9.16
N THR A 368 43.38 7.06 -10.04
CA THR A 368 44.43 7.38 -11.01
C THR A 368 43.85 8.14 -12.22
N GLU A 369 44.68 8.87 -12.96
CA GLU A 369 44.24 9.53 -14.21
C GLU A 369 43.63 8.56 -15.22
N LYS A 370 44.13 7.32 -15.27
CA LYS A 370 43.63 6.28 -16.16
C LYS A 370 42.20 5.84 -15.78
N GLU A 371 41.92 5.71 -14.50
CA GLU A 371 40.56 5.37 -14.01
C GLU A 371 39.60 6.50 -14.31
N ILE A 372 39.98 7.75 -14.09
CA ILE A 372 39.10 8.89 -14.42
C ILE A 372 38.85 9.00 -15.91
N LEU A 373 39.87 8.75 -16.76
CA LEU A 373 39.71 8.72 -18.21
C LEU A 373 38.85 7.56 -18.73
N ALA A 374 38.69 6.50 -17.94
CA ALA A 374 37.82 5.38 -18.28
C ALA A 374 36.31 5.70 -18.05
N ILE A 375 36.00 6.77 -17.33
CA ILE A 375 34.61 7.22 -17.12
C ILE A 375 34.06 7.75 -18.43
N SER A 376 32.89 7.25 -18.83
CA SER A 376 32.22 7.68 -20.07
C SER A 376 32.06 9.20 -20.14
N GLY A 377 32.45 9.78 -21.25
CA GLY A 377 32.34 11.21 -21.48
C GLY A 377 33.42 12.07 -20.80
N ILE A 378 34.35 11.49 -20.05
CA ILE A 378 35.51 12.22 -19.49
C ILE A 378 36.69 12.04 -20.41
N GLY A 379 37.23 13.16 -20.92
CA GLY A 379 38.37 13.16 -21.82
C GLY A 379 39.62 13.80 -21.20
N PRO A 380 40.76 13.75 -21.95
CA PRO A 380 42.05 14.32 -21.49
C PRO A 380 41.97 15.81 -21.13
N ALA A 381 41.12 16.57 -21.84
CA ALA A 381 40.91 18.00 -21.55
C ALA A 381 40.29 18.23 -20.18
N THR A 382 39.32 17.38 -19.78
CA THR A 382 38.70 17.44 -18.45
C THR A 382 39.73 17.10 -17.35
N VAL A 383 40.50 16.03 -17.54
CA VAL A 383 41.55 15.63 -16.59
C VAL A 383 42.63 16.72 -16.47
N LYS A 384 43.04 17.33 -17.59
CA LYS A 384 43.95 18.47 -17.56
C LYS A 384 43.37 19.63 -16.75
N LYS A 385 42.09 19.94 -16.95
CA LYS A 385 41.41 21.02 -16.23
C LYS A 385 41.30 20.75 -14.73
N LEU A 386 41.01 19.52 -14.33
CA LEU A 386 41.00 19.10 -12.94
C LEU A 386 42.38 19.32 -12.28
N LYS A 387 43.47 18.99 -12.96
CA LYS A 387 44.84 19.24 -12.47
C LYS A 387 45.13 20.74 -12.33
N GLU A 388 44.74 21.53 -13.33
CA GLU A 388 44.86 23.00 -13.28
C GLU A 388 44.12 23.59 -12.08
N ASN A 389 42.98 22.95 -11.70
CA ASN A 389 42.18 23.31 -10.54
C ASN A 389 42.70 22.74 -9.21
N GLY A 390 43.86 22.06 -9.20
CA GLY A 390 44.54 21.61 -8.01
C GLY A 390 44.35 20.14 -7.62
N VAL A 391 43.63 19.35 -8.43
CA VAL A 391 43.43 17.91 -8.16
C VAL A 391 44.74 17.14 -8.35
N ARG A 392 45.07 16.29 -7.34
CA ARG A 392 46.28 15.44 -7.34
C ARG A 392 45.88 13.99 -7.41
N PHE A 393 45.80 13.42 -8.61
CA PHE A 393 45.46 12.02 -8.78
C PHE A 393 46.46 11.06 -8.16
N LYS A 394 45.96 9.93 -7.73
CA LYS A 394 46.78 8.81 -7.21
C LYS A 394 47.80 8.39 -8.28
N LYS A 395 49.06 8.17 -7.91
CA LYS A 395 50.07 7.64 -8.82
C LYS A 395 49.75 6.17 -9.11
N GLY A 396 49.62 5.84 -10.40
CA GLY A 396 49.45 4.46 -10.83
C GLY A 396 50.64 3.59 -10.34
N GLU A 397 50.37 2.41 -9.84
CA GLU A 397 51.41 1.44 -9.56
C GLU A 397 52.15 1.13 -10.87
N LYS A 398 53.46 1.32 -10.91
CA LYS A 398 54.26 0.79 -12.01
C LYS A 398 54.17 -0.74 -11.89
N LEU A 399 53.52 -1.36 -12.87
CA LEU A 399 53.71 -2.79 -13.08
C LEU A 399 55.22 -3.03 -13.27
N VAL A 400 55.81 -3.69 -12.27
CA VAL A 400 57.19 -4.18 -12.32
C VAL A 400 57.21 -5.46 -13.11
#